data_9c53b5bec3ab2ae1d77b43093004a0a8
#
_entry.id   9c53b5bec3ab2ae1d77b43093004a0a8
#
_cell.length_a   1.000
_cell.length_b   1.000
_cell.length_c   1.000
_cell.angle_alpha   90.00
_cell.angle_beta   90.00
_cell.angle_gamma   90.00
#
_symmetry.space_group_name_H-M   'P 1'
#
loop_
_entity.id
_entity.type
_entity.pdbx_description
1 polymer ?
#
loop_
_entity_poly.entity_id
_entity_poly.type
_entity_poly.pdbx_seq_one_letter_code
_entity_poly.pdbx_strand_id
1 'polypeptide(L)'
;MDERDITLGADGYKLPGTLTLPKRAVGPDACRVPCVILVHGSGPHDRDETIGPNKPFRDLAWGLAKRGIAVVRYEKRTKAYGAACVPAGRELDYDTEAVDDAVAIVEQVRALPELAPDSVYVLGHSLGGTLAPRIAGRSKGLAGIIILAGLARSLEDALEEQFYYTSSLTDSSVNVK
;
A
#
# COMPACT_ATOMS: atom_id res chain seq x y z
N MET A 1 20.66 0.50 5.57
CA MET A 1 19.35 1.15 5.41
C MET A 1 19.10 2.03 6.61
N ASP A 2 18.30 3.03 6.42
CA ASP A 2 17.86 4.00 7.43
C ASP A 2 16.33 4.04 7.43
N GLU A 3 15.70 4.14 8.58
CA GLU A 3 14.24 4.23 8.71
C GLU A 3 13.87 5.51 9.45
N ARG A 4 12.93 6.26 8.86
CA ARG A 4 12.45 7.52 9.44
C ARG A 4 10.93 7.50 9.50
N ASP A 5 10.37 7.98 10.61
CA ASP A 5 8.95 8.24 10.69
C ASP A 5 8.58 9.41 9.80
N ILE A 6 7.48 9.27 9.08
CA ILE A 6 6.89 10.29 8.23
C ILE A 6 5.39 10.37 8.49
N THR A 7 4.79 11.48 8.12
CA THR A 7 3.34 11.67 8.18
C THR A 7 2.84 12.01 6.79
N LEU A 8 1.88 11.25 6.31
CA LEU A 8 1.33 11.30 4.95
C LEU A 8 -0.20 11.35 5.01
N GLY A 9 -0.88 11.43 3.87
CA GLY A 9 -2.32 11.24 3.76
C GLY A 9 -3.05 12.36 3.03
N ALA A 10 -4.37 12.21 2.92
CA ALA A 10 -5.29 13.09 2.21
C ALA A 10 -6.41 13.61 3.12
N ASP A 11 -7.14 14.64 2.66
CA ASP A 11 -8.37 15.18 3.28
C ASP A 11 -8.23 15.55 4.76
N GLY A 12 -7.03 15.98 5.19
CA GLY A 12 -6.74 16.33 6.58
C GLY A 12 -6.43 15.13 7.50
N TYR A 13 -6.50 13.90 7.00
CA TYR A 13 -6.07 12.70 7.72
C TYR A 13 -4.55 12.60 7.72
N LYS A 14 -3.97 12.47 8.91
CA LYS A 14 -2.53 12.31 9.11
C LYS A 14 -2.22 10.85 9.37
N LEU A 15 -1.68 10.17 8.37
CA LEU A 15 -1.34 8.76 8.44
C LEU A 15 0.12 8.61 8.85
N PRO A 16 0.38 8.05 10.04
CA PRO A 16 1.75 7.69 10.43
C PRO A 16 2.35 6.71 9.44
N GLY A 17 3.59 6.91 9.06
CA GLY A 17 4.29 6.04 8.12
C GLY A 17 5.77 5.91 8.43
N THR A 18 6.45 5.09 7.65
CA THR A 18 7.89 4.90 7.70
C THR A 18 8.47 5.00 6.29
N LEU A 19 9.46 5.85 6.12
CA LEU A 19 10.32 5.89 4.94
C LEU A 19 11.56 5.06 5.24
N THR A 20 11.72 3.96 4.51
CA THR A 20 12.90 3.10 4.56
C THR A 20 13.83 3.48 3.42
N LEU A 21 15.02 3.98 3.73
CA LEU A 21 16.03 4.45 2.77
C LEU A 21 17.19 3.46 2.62
N PRO A 22 17.66 3.23 1.40
CA PRO A 22 18.94 2.56 1.18
C PRO A 22 20.12 3.45 1.63
N LYS A 23 21.25 2.83 2.00
CA LYS A 23 22.43 3.58 2.47
C LYS A 23 22.89 4.67 1.51
N ARG A 24 22.77 4.44 0.19
CA ARG A 24 23.20 5.41 -0.84
C ARG A 24 22.32 6.67 -0.92
N ALA A 25 21.18 6.69 -0.27
CA ALA A 25 20.31 7.86 -0.19
C ALA A 25 20.56 8.70 1.07
N VAL A 26 21.56 8.34 1.88
CA VAL A 26 21.84 8.97 3.18
C VAL A 26 23.31 9.34 3.25
N GLY A 27 23.62 10.53 3.79
CA GLY A 27 24.98 11.00 3.99
C GLY A 27 25.43 12.06 2.99
N PRO A 28 26.71 12.49 3.07
CA PRO A 28 27.23 13.62 2.26
C PRO A 28 27.27 13.35 0.76
N ASP A 29 27.38 12.08 0.35
CA ASP A 29 27.38 11.66 -1.06
C ASP A 29 26.05 11.05 -1.48
N ALA A 30 24.95 11.44 -0.82
CA ALA A 30 23.65 10.88 -1.09
C ALA A 30 23.17 11.17 -2.52
N CYS A 31 22.58 10.15 -3.15
CA CYS A 31 21.93 10.28 -4.46
C CYS A 31 20.43 9.98 -4.35
N ARG A 32 19.66 10.58 -5.25
CA ARG A 32 18.24 10.27 -5.36
C ARG A 32 18.04 8.82 -5.80
N VAL A 33 17.08 8.15 -5.17
CA VAL A 33 16.80 6.73 -5.41
C VAL A 33 15.35 6.52 -5.83
N PRO A 34 15.06 5.42 -6.58
CA PRO A 34 13.68 5.03 -6.85
C PRO A 34 12.95 4.67 -5.54
N CYS A 35 11.63 4.81 -5.55
CA CYS A 35 10.78 4.54 -4.40
C CYS A 35 9.60 3.66 -4.76
N VAL A 36 9.22 2.76 -3.87
CA VAL A 36 7.99 1.98 -3.92
C VAL A 36 7.10 2.35 -2.74
N ILE A 37 5.85 2.71 -3.02
CA ILE A 37 4.80 2.95 -2.02
C ILE A 37 3.99 1.67 -1.90
N LEU A 38 3.83 1.14 -0.68
CA LEU A 38 3.08 -0.09 -0.42
C LEU A 38 1.64 0.22 -0.05
N VAL A 39 0.69 -0.33 -0.80
CA VAL A 39 -0.76 -0.16 -0.61
C VAL A 39 -1.39 -1.47 -0.15
N HIS A 40 -2.06 -1.42 0.99
CA HIS A 40 -2.56 -2.57 1.73
C HIS A 40 -3.72 -3.31 1.06
N GLY A 41 -3.91 -4.54 1.48
CA GLY A 41 -5.11 -5.34 1.26
C GLY A 41 -6.34 -4.84 2.01
N SER A 42 -7.40 -5.66 2.01
CA SER A 42 -8.66 -5.38 2.71
C SER A 42 -8.46 -5.34 4.23
N GLY A 43 -9.22 -4.48 4.90
CA GLY A 43 -9.23 -4.36 6.35
C GLY A 43 -8.29 -3.28 6.92
N PRO A 44 -8.33 -3.06 8.24
CA PRO A 44 -7.56 -2.02 8.93
C PRO A 44 -6.13 -2.52 9.21
N HIS A 45 -5.22 -2.29 8.28
CA HIS A 45 -3.83 -2.70 8.39
C HIS A 45 -2.92 -1.61 8.93
N ASP A 46 -1.95 -2.04 9.76
CA ASP A 46 -0.79 -1.22 10.13
C ASP A 46 0.18 -1.09 8.95
N ARG A 47 1.19 -0.21 9.08
CA ARG A 47 2.20 0.05 8.03
C ARG A 47 2.98 -1.19 7.59
N ASP A 48 3.02 -2.23 8.40
CA ASP A 48 3.74 -3.47 8.13
C ASP A 48 2.85 -4.55 7.48
N GLU A 49 1.54 -4.28 7.37
CA GLU A 49 0.50 -5.26 6.97
C GLU A 49 0.61 -6.53 7.83
N THR A 50 0.62 -6.34 9.15
CA THR A 50 0.87 -7.43 10.11
C THR A 50 -0.25 -8.47 10.06
N ILE A 51 0.15 -9.72 9.80
CA ILE A 51 -0.74 -10.90 9.75
C ILE A 51 -0.14 -11.96 10.68
N GLY A 52 -0.71 -12.09 11.87
CA GLY A 52 -0.14 -12.95 12.91
C GLY A 52 1.30 -12.53 13.24
N PRO A 53 2.30 -13.43 13.18
CA PRO A 53 3.70 -13.09 13.44
C PRO A 53 4.40 -12.41 12.25
N ASN A 54 3.76 -12.39 11.07
CA ASN A 54 4.39 -11.93 9.82
C ASN A 54 4.18 -10.44 9.60
N LYS A 55 5.17 -9.79 9.01
CA LYS A 55 5.17 -8.36 8.64
C LYS A 55 5.62 -8.19 7.20
N PRO A 56 4.80 -8.62 6.22
CA PRO A 56 5.23 -8.71 4.82
C PRO A 56 5.69 -7.36 4.24
N PHE A 57 5.06 -6.25 4.58
CA PHE A 57 5.47 -4.94 4.08
C PHE A 57 6.80 -4.47 4.67
N ARG A 58 7.06 -4.76 5.96
CA ARG A 58 8.37 -4.49 6.54
C ARG A 58 9.46 -5.31 5.85
N ASP A 59 9.21 -6.59 5.64
CA ASP A 59 10.19 -7.50 5.05
C ASP A 59 10.48 -7.13 3.59
N LEU A 60 9.46 -6.73 2.82
CA LEU A 60 9.62 -6.14 1.48
C LEU A 60 10.44 -4.84 1.52
N ALA A 61 10.13 -3.93 2.45
CA ALA A 61 10.85 -2.67 2.59
C ALA A 61 12.34 -2.88 2.86
N TRP A 62 12.68 -3.78 3.76
CA TRP A 62 14.07 -4.11 4.07
C TRP A 62 14.78 -4.81 2.92
N GLY A 63 14.08 -5.71 2.22
CA GLY A 63 14.60 -6.39 1.04
C GLY A 63 14.91 -5.43 -0.12
N LEU A 64 14.01 -4.50 -0.39
CA LEU A 64 14.15 -3.49 -1.45
C LEU A 64 15.23 -2.45 -1.09
N ALA A 65 15.26 -1.98 0.16
CA ALA A 65 16.26 -1.01 0.61
C ALA A 65 17.71 -1.56 0.51
N LYS A 66 17.91 -2.86 0.81
CA LYS A 66 19.19 -3.53 0.58
C LYS A 66 19.62 -3.53 -0.90
N ARG A 67 18.65 -3.41 -1.82
CA ARG A 67 18.86 -3.36 -3.28
C ARG A 67 18.88 -1.94 -3.86
N GLY A 68 18.86 -0.93 -2.99
CA GLY A 68 18.96 0.47 -3.40
C GLY A 68 17.64 1.14 -3.77
N ILE A 69 16.52 0.59 -3.35
CA ILE A 69 15.17 1.12 -3.60
C ILE A 69 14.58 1.57 -2.27
N ALA A 70 14.14 2.82 -2.18
CA ALA A 70 13.42 3.33 -1.02
C ALA A 70 12.00 2.75 -0.96
N VAL A 71 11.44 2.64 0.24
CA VAL A 71 10.07 2.16 0.43
C VAL A 71 9.33 3.05 1.40
N VAL A 72 8.09 3.39 1.05
CA VAL A 72 7.13 4.06 1.91
C VAL A 72 6.06 3.08 2.36
N ARG A 73 5.87 2.99 3.67
CA ARG A 73 4.81 2.24 4.35
C ARG A 73 4.03 3.19 5.24
N TYR A 74 2.74 3.03 5.36
CA TYR A 74 1.89 3.91 6.17
C TYR A 74 0.76 3.15 6.85
N GLU A 75 0.23 3.69 7.94
CA GLU A 75 -0.98 3.15 8.58
C GLU A 75 -2.17 3.40 7.66
N LYS A 76 -2.94 2.36 7.34
CA LYS A 76 -4.17 2.52 6.58
C LYS A 76 -5.15 3.42 7.33
N ARG A 77 -5.92 4.26 6.64
CA ARG A 77 -6.87 5.21 7.25
C ARG A 77 -7.82 4.52 8.23
N THR A 78 -8.36 3.37 7.84
CA THR A 78 -9.25 2.56 8.70
C THR A 78 -8.56 2.05 9.96
N LYS A 79 -7.25 1.84 9.93
CA LYS A 79 -6.45 1.48 11.12
C LYS A 79 -6.20 2.69 12.01
N ALA A 80 -5.79 3.81 11.43
CA ALA A 80 -5.38 5.00 12.17
C ALA A 80 -6.56 5.71 12.86
N TYR A 81 -7.74 5.69 12.24
CA TYR A 81 -8.90 6.48 12.67
C TYR A 81 -10.15 5.64 13.01
N GLY A 82 -10.16 4.33 12.73
CA GLY A 82 -11.33 3.48 12.99
C GLY A 82 -12.59 4.04 12.34
N ALA A 83 -13.66 4.19 13.11
CA ALA A 83 -14.93 4.72 12.63
C ALA A 83 -14.88 6.19 12.15
N ALA A 84 -13.88 6.97 12.58
CA ALA A 84 -13.69 8.35 12.16
C ALA A 84 -12.88 8.49 10.86
N CYS A 85 -12.63 7.38 10.15
CA CYS A 85 -11.85 7.37 8.92
C CYS A 85 -12.59 7.96 7.70
N VAL A 86 -13.90 8.15 7.80
CA VAL A 86 -14.73 8.65 6.71
C VAL A 86 -14.96 10.15 6.86
N PRO A 87 -14.64 10.96 5.83
CA PRO A 87 -14.93 12.39 5.86
C PRO A 87 -16.43 12.67 6.01
N ALA A 88 -16.77 13.78 6.65
CA ALA A 88 -18.17 14.16 6.82
C ALA A 88 -18.89 14.28 5.47
N GLY A 89 -20.05 13.65 5.36
CA GLY A 89 -20.88 13.64 4.15
C GLY A 89 -20.43 12.65 3.05
N ARG A 90 -19.46 11.79 3.35
CA ARG A 90 -19.05 10.69 2.46
C ARG A 90 -19.39 9.33 3.08
N GLU A 91 -19.40 8.29 2.26
CA GLU A 91 -19.49 6.89 2.67
C GLU A 91 -18.10 6.25 2.58
N LEU A 92 -17.91 5.14 3.30
CA LEU A 92 -16.71 4.33 3.17
C LEU A 92 -16.81 3.50 1.88
N ASP A 93 -16.06 3.93 0.89
CA ASP A 93 -15.88 3.24 -0.38
C ASP A 93 -14.39 3.00 -0.65
N TYR A 94 -14.05 2.38 -1.76
CA TYR A 94 -12.65 2.12 -2.12
C TYR A 94 -11.83 3.39 -2.31
N ASP A 95 -12.45 4.48 -2.74
CA ASP A 95 -11.75 5.75 -2.90
C ASP A 95 -11.38 6.34 -1.55
N THR A 96 -12.35 6.45 -0.63
CA THR A 96 -12.13 6.91 0.74
C THR A 96 -11.25 5.98 1.56
N GLU A 97 -11.36 4.66 1.36
CA GLU A 97 -10.59 3.69 2.15
C GLU A 97 -9.10 3.67 1.79
N ALA A 98 -8.78 3.80 0.49
CA ALA A 98 -7.42 3.51 0.02
C ALA A 98 -6.92 4.42 -1.10
N VAL A 99 -7.75 4.73 -2.11
CA VAL A 99 -7.29 5.37 -3.35
C VAL A 99 -6.90 6.83 -3.12
N ASP A 100 -7.73 7.60 -2.42
CA ASP A 100 -7.49 9.03 -2.16
C ASP A 100 -6.18 9.24 -1.39
N ASP A 101 -5.95 8.43 -0.35
CA ASP A 101 -4.69 8.47 0.40
C ASP A 101 -3.50 8.09 -0.46
N ALA A 102 -3.59 6.99 -1.22
CA ALA A 102 -2.48 6.55 -2.05
C ALA A 102 -2.10 7.58 -3.11
N VAL A 103 -3.08 8.24 -3.75
CA VAL A 103 -2.85 9.30 -4.74
C VAL A 103 -2.14 10.50 -4.09
N ALA A 104 -2.62 10.96 -2.93
CA ALA A 104 -1.99 12.06 -2.20
C ALA A 104 -0.56 11.69 -1.73
N ILE A 105 -0.36 10.46 -1.28
CA ILE A 105 0.95 9.94 -0.87
C ILE A 105 1.92 9.91 -2.05
N VAL A 106 1.49 9.52 -3.25
CA VAL A 106 2.34 9.58 -4.45
C VAL A 106 2.87 11.00 -4.68
N GLU A 107 2.02 12.02 -4.59
CA GLU A 107 2.44 13.43 -4.77
C GLU A 107 3.41 13.86 -3.66
N GLN A 108 3.11 13.53 -2.41
CA GLN A 108 3.95 13.88 -1.26
C GLN A 108 5.32 13.20 -1.31
N VAL A 109 5.36 11.93 -1.69
CA VAL A 109 6.60 11.13 -1.82
C VAL A 109 7.49 11.67 -2.95
N ARG A 110 6.91 12.06 -4.08
CA ARG A 110 7.65 12.65 -5.21
C ARG A 110 8.35 13.97 -4.85
N ALA A 111 7.85 14.67 -3.84
CA ALA A 111 8.45 15.91 -3.35
C ALA A 111 9.62 15.71 -2.37
N LEU A 112 9.87 14.47 -1.90
CA LEU A 112 10.96 14.19 -0.97
C LEU A 112 12.33 14.29 -1.66
N PRO A 113 13.29 14.99 -1.06
CA PRO A 113 14.56 15.31 -1.71
C PRO A 113 15.45 14.08 -1.95
N GLU A 114 15.30 13.01 -1.19
CA GLU A 114 16.05 11.77 -1.32
C GLU A 114 15.57 10.88 -2.46
N LEU A 115 14.39 11.16 -3.00
CA LEU A 115 13.73 10.28 -3.96
C LEU A 115 13.80 10.86 -5.39
N ALA A 116 13.92 9.95 -6.36
CA ALA A 116 13.84 10.30 -7.77
C ALA A 116 12.36 10.46 -8.17
N PRO A 117 11.86 11.69 -8.45
CA PRO A 117 10.42 11.94 -8.64
C PRO A 117 9.81 11.20 -9.83
N ASP A 118 10.62 10.85 -10.83
CA ASP A 118 10.18 10.12 -12.03
C ASP A 118 10.38 8.60 -11.89
N SER A 119 10.73 8.12 -10.69
CA SER A 119 10.96 6.71 -10.38
C SER A 119 10.20 6.30 -9.13
N VAL A 120 8.97 6.78 -8.97
CA VAL A 120 8.05 6.41 -7.89
C VAL A 120 7.04 5.40 -8.43
N TYR A 121 6.92 4.28 -7.74
CA TYR A 121 6.05 3.15 -8.07
C TYR A 121 5.06 2.91 -6.94
N VAL A 122 3.90 2.35 -7.27
CA VAL A 122 2.96 1.78 -6.31
C VAL A 122 2.98 0.26 -6.40
N LEU A 123 3.18 -0.41 -5.28
CA LEU A 123 2.95 -1.84 -5.13
C LEU A 123 1.69 -2.02 -4.28
N GLY A 124 0.65 -2.58 -4.88
CA GLY A 124 -0.58 -2.92 -4.18
C GLY A 124 -0.66 -4.41 -3.89
N HIS A 125 -1.04 -4.77 -2.66
CA HIS A 125 -1.30 -6.14 -2.27
C HIS A 125 -2.81 -6.39 -2.15
N SER A 126 -3.29 -7.53 -2.67
CA SER A 126 -4.69 -7.96 -2.58
C SER A 126 -5.64 -6.84 -3.07
N LEU A 127 -6.50 -6.26 -2.22
CA LEU A 127 -7.35 -5.12 -2.58
C LEU A 127 -6.52 -3.95 -3.12
N GLY A 128 -5.39 -3.60 -2.49
CA GLY A 128 -4.48 -2.58 -3.00
C GLY A 128 -3.94 -2.89 -4.38
N GLY A 129 -3.69 -4.17 -4.69
CA GLY A 129 -3.33 -4.65 -6.02
C GLY A 129 -4.45 -4.45 -7.05
N THR A 130 -5.68 -4.77 -6.66
CA THR A 130 -6.89 -4.53 -7.47
C THR A 130 -7.09 -3.04 -7.75
N LEU A 131 -6.80 -2.17 -6.77
CA LEU A 131 -6.96 -0.72 -6.89
C LEU A 131 -5.76 0.00 -7.53
N ALA A 132 -4.61 -0.67 -7.68
CA ALA A 132 -3.40 -0.05 -8.22
C ALA A 132 -3.58 0.60 -9.61
N PRO A 133 -4.32 0.02 -10.57
CA PRO A 133 -4.63 0.68 -11.84
C PRO A 133 -5.43 1.97 -11.66
N ARG A 134 -6.39 2.00 -10.72
CA ARG A 134 -7.20 3.19 -10.41
C ARG A 134 -6.36 4.29 -9.77
N ILE A 135 -5.46 3.92 -8.86
CA ILE A 135 -4.47 4.83 -8.26
C ILE A 135 -3.58 5.43 -9.36
N ALA A 136 -3.07 4.59 -10.27
CA ALA A 136 -2.23 5.05 -11.38
C ALA A 136 -2.95 6.02 -12.31
N GLY A 137 -4.21 5.73 -12.64
CA GLY A 137 -5.02 6.62 -13.50
C GLY A 137 -5.30 7.99 -12.88
N ARG A 138 -5.26 8.09 -11.54
CA ARG A 138 -5.47 9.35 -10.80
C ARG A 138 -4.16 10.03 -10.38
N SER A 139 -3.04 9.35 -10.41
CA SER A 139 -1.73 9.86 -10.01
C SER A 139 -0.96 10.44 -11.20
N LYS A 140 -0.48 11.68 -11.09
CA LYS A 140 0.40 12.27 -12.10
C LYS A 140 1.85 11.84 -11.87
N GLY A 141 2.52 11.38 -12.94
CA GLY A 141 3.96 11.09 -12.92
C GLY A 141 4.36 9.87 -12.09
N LEU A 142 3.43 8.92 -11.89
CA LEU A 142 3.76 7.61 -11.35
C LEU A 142 4.52 6.82 -12.42
N ALA A 143 5.66 6.21 -12.06
CA ALA A 143 6.52 5.47 -12.99
C ALA A 143 5.93 4.11 -13.39
N GLY A 144 5.13 3.50 -12.50
CA GLY A 144 4.45 2.24 -12.78
C GLY A 144 3.78 1.65 -11.54
N ILE A 145 3.12 0.52 -11.75
CA ILE A 145 2.46 -0.25 -10.69
C ILE A 145 2.99 -1.68 -10.64
N ILE A 146 2.92 -2.27 -9.46
CA ILE A 146 3.21 -3.68 -9.22
C ILE A 146 1.96 -4.26 -8.54
N ILE A 147 1.38 -5.29 -9.13
CA ILE A 147 0.19 -5.95 -8.61
C ILE A 147 0.60 -7.25 -7.95
N LEU A 148 0.42 -7.31 -6.63
CA LEU A 148 0.70 -8.49 -5.83
C LEU A 148 -0.64 -9.08 -5.35
N ALA A 149 -1.01 -10.24 -5.89
CA ALA A 149 -2.26 -10.93 -5.59
C ALA A 149 -3.54 -10.06 -5.77
N GLY A 150 -3.51 -9.12 -6.74
CA GLY A 150 -4.69 -8.33 -7.10
C GLY A 150 -5.65 -9.13 -7.97
N LEU A 151 -6.94 -8.82 -7.86
CA LEU A 151 -7.98 -9.48 -8.64
C LEU A 151 -8.05 -8.94 -10.06
N ALA A 152 -8.21 -9.85 -11.04
CA ALA A 152 -8.47 -9.51 -12.44
C ALA A 152 -9.95 -9.66 -12.82
N ARG A 153 -10.83 -9.94 -11.85
CA ARG A 153 -12.27 -10.13 -11.98
C ARG A 153 -13.03 -9.39 -10.86
N SER A 154 -14.35 -9.45 -10.85
CA SER A 154 -15.14 -8.78 -9.80
C SER A 154 -14.77 -9.31 -8.41
N LEU A 155 -14.89 -8.47 -7.40
CA LEU A 155 -14.66 -8.87 -6.00
C LEU A 155 -15.68 -9.91 -5.56
N GLU A 156 -16.92 -9.77 -6.02
CA GLU A 156 -18.02 -10.66 -5.71
C GLU A 156 -17.73 -12.10 -6.16
N ASP A 157 -17.32 -12.27 -7.42
CA ASP A 157 -16.94 -13.58 -7.99
C ASP A 157 -15.76 -14.20 -7.24
N ALA A 158 -14.78 -13.37 -6.87
CA ALA A 158 -13.60 -13.83 -6.15
C ALA A 158 -13.92 -14.24 -4.72
N LEU A 159 -14.79 -13.51 -4.01
CA LEU A 159 -15.23 -13.85 -2.65
C LEU A 159 -16.07 -15.12 -2.64
N GLU A 160 -16.96 -15.30 -3.62
CA GLU A 160 -17.75 -16.52 -3.75
C GLU A 160 -16.85 -17.75 -3.92
N GLU A 161 -15.88 -17.69 -4.86
CA GLU A 161 -14.93 -18.78 -5.08
C GLU A 161 -14.05 -19.05 -3.84
N GLN A 162 -13.56 -18.01 -3.18
CA GLN A 162 -12.76 -18.13 -1.98
C GLN A 162 -13.57 -18.78 -0.84
N PHE A 163 -14.85 -18.42 -0.71
CA PHE A 163 -15.73 -19.03 0.28
C PHE A 163 -15.90 -20.51 0.00
N TYR A 164 -16.23 -20.90 -1.24
CA TYR A 164 -16.36 -22.31 -1.60
C TYR A 164 -15.05 -23.08 -1.39
N TYR A 165 -13.92 -22.51 -1.82
CA TYR A 165 -12.61 -23.14 -1.63
C TYR A 165 -12.29 -23.37 -0.14
N THR A 166 -12.40 -22.34 0.68
CA THR A 166 -12.10 -22.45 2.11
C THR A 166 -13.05 -23.39 2.83
N SER A 167 -14.34 -23.39 2.47
CA SER A 167 -15.33 -24.32 3.01
C SER A 167 -15.01 -25.77 2.63
N SER A 168 -14.53 -26.03 1.41
CA SER A 168 -14.15 -27.37 0.95
C SER A 168 -12.95 -27.94 1.69
N LEU A 169 -12.10 -27.11 2.28
CA LEU A 169 -10.97 -27.55 3.10
C LEU A 169 -11.42 -28.12 4.47
N THR A 170 -12.59 -27.71 4.94
CA THR A 170 -13.14 -28.14 6.23
C THR A 170 -14.31 -29.11 6.09
N ASP A 171 -14.99 -29.10 4.96
CA ASP A 171 -16.15 -29.96 4.65
C ASP A 171 -16.05 -30.52 3.23
N SER A 172 -15.76 -31.82 3.12
CA SER A 172 -15.62 -32.53 1.84
C SER A 172 -16.95 -32.66 1.06
N SER A 173 -18.09 -32.29 1.64
CA SER A 173 -19.38 -32.24 0.94
C SER A 173 -19.54 -30.98 0.08
N VAL A 174 -18.71 -29.97 0.28
CA VAL A 174 -18.70 -28.74 -0.51
C VAL A 174 -17.93 -28.95 -1.80
N ASN A 175 -18.62 -28.96 -2.94
CA ASN A 175 -17.98 -29.04 -4.26
C ASN A 175 -17.52 -27.66 -4.71
N VAL A 176 -16.23 -27.52 -4.99
CA VAL A 176 -15.67 -26.37 -5.70
C VAL A 176 -16.03 -26.51 -7.17
N LYS A 177 -16.78 -25.54 -7.72
CA LYS A 177 -17.13 -25.48 -9.16
C LYS A 177 -16.00 -24.90 -9.98
#